data_0bc1eab8619f6afb47767fc97414fdf2
#
_entry.id   0bc1eab8619f6afb47767fc97414fdf2
#
_cell.length_a   1.000
_cell.length_b   1.000
_cell.length_c   1.000
_cell.angle_alpha   90.00
_cell.angle_beta   90.00
_cell.angle_gamma   90.00
#
_symmetry.space_group_name_H-M   'P 1'
#
loop_
_entity.id
_entity.type
_entity.pdbx_description
1 polymer ?
#
loop_
_entity_poly.entity_id
_entity_poly.type
_entity_poly.pdbx_seq_one_letter_code
_entity_poly.pdbx_strand_id
1 'polypeptide(L)'
;MKRILFSLTALCIAATLFAQNPQRPPQHPQQHQQQPPQGPKTMKAAPQQPNLQAGPNTHKPALKKVYDENIDPFKQIDQAVSKAKREGKFVICQLGGNWCKWCLRFADYISRDREIMRIIDENFVYIHVSYNPKQARSKDKATADKAKKLLKRLNYAGRFGYPVFVVLDGKGRVIHIQESGYLEEGESYNKEKVLRFFKKWTPAASTQL
;
A
#
# COMPACT_ATOMS: atom_id res chain seq x y z
N MET A 1 39.74 -32.02 -41.04
CA MET A 1 40.69 -32.71 -40.14
C MET A 1 41.45 -31.65 -39.36
N LYS A 2 41.17 -31.52 -38.06
CA LYS A 2 42.10 -31.06 -37.00
C LYS A 2 41.29 -31.05 -35.70
N ARG A 3 41.53 -32.13 -34.95
CA ARG A 3 41.06 -32.28 -33.55
C ARG A 3 41.97 -31.43 -32.65
N ILE A 4 41.41 -30.63 -31.78
CA ILE A 4 42.17 -30.04 -30.65
C ILE A 4 41.47 -30.50 -29.37
N LEU A 5 42.19 -31.40 -28.68
CA LEU A 5 41.92 -31.75 -27.27
C LEU A 5 42.39 -30.58 -26.40
N PHE A 6 41.60 -30.18 -25.42
CA PHE A 6 42.09 -29.46 -24.25
C PHE A 6 41.61 -30.10 -22.97
N SER A 7 42.59 -30.39 -22.23
CA SER A 7 42.83 -30.99 -20.96
C SER A 7 41.94 -30.50 -19.82
N LEU A 8 41.43 -31.45 -18.99
CA LEU A 8 40.90 -31.25 -17.69
C LEU A 8 42.05 -30.88 -16.71
N THR A 9 41.88 -29.77 -15.98
CA THR A 9 42.58 -29.57 -14.70
C THR A 9 41.55 -29.37 -13.60
N ALA A 10 41.39 -30.40 -12.80
CA ALA A 10 40.64 -30.35 -11.54
C ALA A 10 41.43 -29.53 -10.50
N LEU A 11 40.80 -28.49 -9.96
CA LEU A 11 41.34 -27.79 -8.81
C LEU A 11 40.41 -28.01 -7.61
N CYS A 12 40.84 -28.89 -6.69
CA CYS A 12 40.24 -29.09 -5.38
C CYS A 12 40.51 -27.87 -4.51
N ILE A 13 39.50 -27.14 -4.09
CA ILE A 13 39.62 -26.15 -3.00
C ILE A 13 38.80 -26.67 -1.83
N ALA A 14 39.56 -26.95 -0.74
CA ALA A 14 39.03 -27.40 0.54
C ALA A 14 38.13 -26.33 1.18
N ALA A 15 36.92 -26.72 1.51
CA ALA A 15 35.97 -25.90 2.28
C ALA A 15 36.32 -26.04 3.77
N THR A 16 36.83 -24.99 4.40
CA THR A 16 36.90 -24.87 5.86
C THR A 16 35.58 -24.37 6.39
N LEU A 17 34.87 -25.24 7.10
CA LEU A 17 33.68 -24.94 7.86
C LEU A 17 34.03 -24.07 9.08
N PHE A 18 33.72 -22.80 9.06
CA PHE A 18 33.62 -21.98 10.28
C PHE A 18 32.16 -22.01 10.76
N ALA A 19 31.92 -22.81 11.80
CA ALA A 19 30.70 -22.74 12.58
C ALA A 19 30.72 -21.46 13.40
N GLN A 20 29.90 -20.45 13.00
CA GLN A 20 29.63 -19.28 13.85
C GLN A 20 28.34 -19.52 14.63
N ASN A 21 28.52 -19.66 15.95
CA ASN A 21 27.48 -19.77 16.96
C ASN A 21 26.81 -18.38 17.14
N PRO A 22 25.51 -18.21 16.96
CA PRO A 22 24.84 -16.94 17.25
C PRO A 22 24.68 -16.78 18.77
N GLN A 23 25.44 -15.88 19.35
CA GLN A 23 25.28 -15.50 20.76
C GLN A 23 23.96 -14.78 20.98
N ARG A 24 23.14 -15.32 21.89
CA ARG A 24 21.93 -14.73 22.44
C ARG A 24 22.27 -13.45 23.21
N PRO A 25 21.57 -12.32 23.01
CA PRO A 25 21.78 -11.11 23.82
C PRO A 25 21.40 -11.34 25.29
N PRO A 26 22.11 -10.69 26.26
CA PRO A 26 21.84 -10.87 27.67
C PRO A 26 20.51 -10.29 28.09
N GLN A 27 19.71 -11.06 28.82
CA GLN A 27 18.49 -10.63 29.46
C GLN A 27 18.81 -9.76 30.68
N HIS A 28 18.28 -8.55 30.73
CA HIS A 28 18.33 -7.71 31.92
C HIS A 28 17.46 -8.29 33.06
N PRO A 29 17.96 -8.30 34.32
CA PRO A 29 17.16 -8.73 35.45
C PRO A 29 16.08 -7.69 35.75
N GLN A 30 14.82 -8.13 35.80
CA GLN A 30 13.70 -7.32 36.31
C GLN A 30 13.86 -7.16 37.84
N GLN A 31 14.10 -5.95 38.28
CA GLN A 31 14.04 -5.61 39.70
C GLN A 31 12.58 -5.51 40.15
N HIS A 32 12.17 -6.46 40.99
CA HIS A 32 10.94 -6.34 41.77
C HIS A 32 11.08 -5.20 42.78
N GLN A 33 10.43 -4.08 42.53
CA GLN A 33 10.24 -3.08 43.55
C GLN A 33 9.03 -3.48 44.41
N GLN A 34 9.33 -3.87 45.66
CA GLN A 34 8.34 -4.09 46.71
C GLN A 34 7.78 -2.74 47.17
N GLN A 35 6.47 -2.55 47.07
CA GLN A 35 5.78 -1.42 47.65
C GLN A 35 5.59 -1.66 49.17
N PRO A 36 5.81 -0.63 50.03
CA PRO A 36 5.51 -0.73 51.45
C PRO A 36 4.00 -0.65 51.72
N PRO A 37 3.49 -1.25 52.80
CA PRO A 37 2.08 -1.27 53.11
C PRO A 37 1.57 0.10 53.58
N GLN A 38 0.52 0.62 52.92
CA GLN A 38 -0.16 1.85 53.34
C GLN A 38 -1.26 1.54 54.32
N GLY A 39 -1.17 2.14 55.55
CA GLY A 39 -2.19 2.13 56.55
C GLY A 39 -3.39 3.01 56.21
N PRO A 40 -4.55 2.86 56.91
CA PRO A 40 -5.79 3.52 56.56
C PRO A 40 -5.76 5.04 56.88
N LYS A 41 -5.84 5.88 55.81
CA LYS A 41 -6.07 7.32 55.98
C LYS A 41 -7.52 7.66 55.75
N THR A 42 -8.16 8.18 56.79
CA THR A 42 -9.48 8.80 56.81
C THR A 42 -9.58 9.91 55.77
N MET A 43 -10.49 9.75 54.78
CA MET A 43 -10.76 10.76 53.76
C MET A 43 -11.73 11.81 54.29
N LYS A 44 -11.27 13.06 54.46
CA LYS A 44 -12.12 14.23 54.50
C LYS A 44 -12.58 14.56 53.09
N ALA A 45 -13.89 14.67 52.90
CA ALA A 45 -14.48 15.07 51.63
C ALA A 45 -14.01 16.48 51.21
N ALA A 46 -13.41 16.58 50.03
CA ALA A 46 -13.10 17.85 49.39
C ALA A 46 -14.30 18.28 48.51
N PRO A 47 -14.52 19.60 48.32
CA PRO A 47 -15.65 20.11 47.55
C PRO A 47 -15.52 19.69 46.06
N GLN A 48 -16.61 19.17 45.50
CA GLN A 48 -16.70 18.83 44.09
C GLN A 48 -16.62 20.11 43.25
N GLN A 49 -15.55 20.23 42.45
CA GLN A 49 -15.47 21.25 41.41
C GLN A 49 -16.39 20.85 40.24
N PRO A 50 -17.09 21.83 39.62
CA PRO A 50 -17.92 21.51 38.45
C PRO A 50 -17.06 20.98 37.29
N ASN A 51 -17.45 19.85 36.75
CA ASN A 51 -16.80 19.19 35.65
C ASN A 51 -16.97 20.01 34.35
N LEU A 52 -16.00 20.87 34.05
CA LEU A 52 -15.87 21.60 32.78
C LEU A 52 -14.95 20.84 31.86
N GLN A 53 -15.39 19.69 31.32
CA GLN A 53 -14.70 19.00 30.24
C GLN A 53 -15.69 18.39 29.27
N ALA A 54 -16.47 19.23 28.60
CA ALA A 54 -16.91 18.96 27.25
C ALA A 54 -15.93 19.66 26.32
N GLY A 55 -14.77 19.03 26.05
CA GLY A 55 -13.89 19.47 24.98
C GLY A 55 -14.63 19.36 23.64
N PRO A 56 -14.37 20.25 22.67
CA PRO A 56 -15.06 20.20 21.41
C PRO A 56 -14.85 18.82 20.77
N ASN A 57 -15.96 18.11 20.54
CA ASN A 57 -16.00 16.87 19.76
C ASN A 57 -15.55 17.22 18.35
N THR A 58 -14.24 17.19 18.10
CA THR A 58 -13.69 17.32 16.75
C THR A 58 -14.00 16.04 15.97
N HIS A 59 -15.26 15.91 15.55
CA HIS A 59 -15.64 14.90 14.58
C HIS A 59 -14.83 15.17 13.30
N LYS A 60 -13.72 14.44 13.14
CA LYS A 60 -13.01 14.42 11.86
C LYS A 60 -14.05 14.04 10.79
N PRO A 61 -14.28 14.86 9.76
CA PRO A 61 -15.32 14.59 8.76
C PRO A 61 -15.17 13.16 8.21
N ALA A 62 -16.29 12.48 7.99
CA ALA A 62 -16.27 11.15 7.42
C ALA A 62 -15.62 11.19 6.03
N LEU A 63 -14.72 10.23 5.77
CA LEU A 63 -14.05 10.13 4.48
C LEU A 63 -15.07 9.84 3.37
N LYS A 64 -14.97 10.58 2.26
CA LYS A 64 -15.85 10.42 1.11
C LYS A 64 -15.65 9.06 0.46
N LYS A 65 -16.73 8.36 0.15
CA LYS A 65 -16.71 7.16 -0.70
C LYS A 65 -16.36 7.57 -2.14
N VAL A 66 -15.37 6.91 -2.73
CA VAL A 66 -14.85 7.24 -4.08
C VAL A 66 -14.90 6.06 -5.05
N TYR A 67 -15.15 4.86 -4.54
CA TYR A 67 -15.28 3.66 -5.37
C TYR A 67 -16.73 3.47 -5.78
N ASP A 68 -17.00 3.42 -7.09
CA ASP A 68 -18.30 3.01 -7.60
C ASP A 68 -18.32 1.47 -7.69
N GLU A 69 -19.14 0.86 -6.83
CA GLU A 69 -19.25 -0.59 -6.72
C GLU A 69 -20.17 -1.19 -7.81
N ASN A 70 -20.89 -0.34 -8.57
CA ASN A 70 -21.79 -0.76 -9.63
C ASN A 70 -21.10 -0.83 -11.00
N ILE A 71 -19.93 -0.21 -11.15
CA ILE A 71 -19.16 -0.25 -12.39
C ILE A 71 -18.46 -1.61 -12.53
N ASP A 72 -18.57 -2.21 -13.72
CA ASP A 72 -17.74 -3.37 -14.06
C ASP A 72 -16.27 -2.97 -14.14
N PRO A 73 -15.39 -3.52 -13.29
CA PRO A 73 -14.00 -3.10 -13.21
C PRO A 73 -13.20 -3.34 -14.50
N PHE A 74 -13.58 -4.34 -15.30
CA PHE A 74 -12.93 -4.58 -16.60
C PHE A 74 -13.26 -3.50 -17.60
N LYS A 75 -14.55 -3.15 -17.72
CA LYS A 75 -14.99 -2.04 -18.58
C LYS A 75 -14.35 -0.72 -18.14
N GLN A 76 -14.29 -0.46 -16.83
CA GLN A 76 -13.68 0.73 -16.28
C GLN A 76 -12.20 0.84 -16.68
N ILE A 77 -11.42 -0.24 -16.54
CA ILE A 77 -10.01 -0.29 -16.93
C ILE A 77 -9.86 -0.11 -18.44
N ASP A 78 -10.69 -0.79 -19.27
CA ASP A 78 -10.61 -0.69 -20.73
C ASP A 78 -10.92 0.72 -21.23
N GLN A 79 -11.90 1.39 -20.65
CA GLN A 79 -12.22 2.78 -20.94
C GLN A 79 -11.07 3.72 -20.54
N ALA A 80 -10.48 3.51 -19.35
CA ALA A 80 -9.35 4.29 -18.88
C ALA A 80 -8.12 4.12 -19.80
N VAL A 81 -7.80 2.89 -20.21
CA VAL A 81 -6.70 2.61 -21.16
C VAL A 81 -6.97 3.28 -22.50
N SER A 82 -8.19 3.18 -23.02
CA SER A 82 -8.57 3.82 -24.28
C SER A 82 -8.45 5.35 -24.20
N LYS A 83 -8.85 5.95 -23.09
CA LYS A 83 -8.68 7.39 -22.83
C LYS A 83 -7.20 7.75 -22.73
N ALA A 84 -6.44 7.04 -21.94
CA ALA A 84 -5.00 7.27 -21.75
C ALA A 84 -4.23 7.22 -23.07
N LYS A 85 -4.55 6.23 -23.94
CA LYS A 85 -3.94 6.11 -25.26
C LYS A 85 -4.19 7.34 -26.14
N ARG A 86 -5.43 7.88 -26.14
CA ARG A 86 -5.76 9.09 -26.92
C ARG A 86 -5.09 10.35 -26.39
N GLU A 87 -4.87 10.42 -25.08
CA GLU A 87 -4.33 11.61 -24.41
C GLU A 87 -2.81 11.52 -24.19
N GLY A 88 -2.15 10.47 -24.64
CA GLY A 88 -0.71 10.28 -24.41
C GLY A 88 -0.36 10.05 -22.94
N LYS A 89 -1.32 9.58 -22.12
CA LYS A 89 -1.19 9.35 -20.68
C LYS A 89 -1.02 7.86 -20.36
N PHE A 90 -0.72 7.59 -19.09
CA PHE A 90 -0.84 6.25 -18.51
C PHE A 90 -2.08 6.12 -17.64
N VAL A 91 -2.37 4.91 -17.16
CA VAL A 91 -3.48 4.69 -16.22
C VAL A 91 -2.91 4.36 -14.84
N ILE A 92 -3.50 4.94 -13.80
CA ILE A 92 -3.29 4.48 -12.44
C ILE A 92 -4.60 3.88 -11.93
N CYS A 93 -4.56 2.58 -11.62
CA CYS A 93 -5.64 1.89 -10.93
C CYS A 93 -5.34 1.89 -9.43
N GLN A 94 -6.05 2.67 -8.63
CA GLN A 94 -6.07 2.51 -7.18
C GLN A 94 -7.01 1.34 -6.85
N LEU A 95 -6.46 0.16 -6.61
CA LEU A 95 -7.22 -1.03 -6.26
C LEU A 95 -7.56 -1.02 -4.76
N GLY A 96 -8.83 -1.18 -4.43
CA GLY A 96 -9.33 -1.16 -3.06
C GLY A 96 -10.85 -1.11 -3.02
N GLY A 97 -11.43 -0.38 -2.06
CA GLY A 97 -12.87 -0.25 -1.95
C GLY A 97 -13.29 0.72 -0.83
N ASN A 98 -14.58 1.02 -0.77
CA ASN A 98 -15.15 1.89 0.26
C ASN A 98 -15.07 1.30 1.69
N TRP A 99 -14.79 0.01 1.81
CA TRP A 99 -14.53 -0.69 3.07
C TRP A 99 -13.12 -0.43 3.63
N CYS A 100 -12.21 0.11 2.82
CA CYS A 100 -10.80 0.28 3.13
C CYS A 100 -10.52 1.72 3.57
N LYS A 101 -10.33 1.95 4.86
CA LYS A 101 -10.07 3.28 5.44
C LYS A 101 -8.84 3.96 4.81
N TRP A 102 -7.75 3.23 4.59
CA TRP A 102 -6.54 3.75 3.97
C TRP A 102 -6.75 4.12 2.50
N CYS A 103 -7.60 3.38 1.78
CA CYS A 103 -7.96 3.72 0.42
C CYS A 103 -8.66 5.08 0.33
N LEU A 104 -9.61 5.33 1.24
CA LEU A 104 -10.35 6.59 1.30
C LEU A 104 -9.45 7.73 1.80
N ARG A 105 -8.54 7.47 2.75
CA ARG A 105 -7.55 8.44 3.21
C ARG A 105 -6.62 8.88 2.08
N PHE A 106 -6.16 7.94 1.24
CA PHE A 106 -5.30 8.30 0.11
C PHE A 106 -6.02 9.17 -0.90
N ALA A 107 -7.26 8.81 -1.24
CA ALA A 107 -8.07 9.60 -2.16
C ALA A 107 -8.33 11.03 -1.63
N ASP A 108 -8.65 11.16 -0.34
CA ASP A 108 -8.79 12.46 0.33
C ASP A 108 -7.46 13.23 0.34
N TYR A 109 -6.35 12.56 0.65
CA TYR A 109 -5.02 13.15 0.70
C TYR A 109 -4.60 13.77 -0.64
N ILE A 110 -4.65 13.00 -1.74
CA ILE A 110 -4.26 13.50 -3.06
C ILE A 110 -5.19 14.61 -3.56
N SER A 111 -6.50 14.55 -3.22
CA SER A 111 -7.48 15.55 -3.65
C SER A 111 -7.26 16.94 -3.06
N ARG A 112 -6.51 17.04 -1.98
CA ARG A 112 -6.21 18.31 -1.26
C ARG A 112 -4.89 18.95 -1.68
N ASP A 113 -4.02 18.20 -2.36
CA ASP A 113 -2.69 18.68 -2.77
C ASP A 113 -2.69 19.07 -4.25
N ARG A 114 -2.59 20.37 -4.52
CA ARG A 114 -2.62 20.91 -5.89
C ARG A 114 -1.47 20.43 -6.77
N GLU A 115 -0.28 20.20 -6.19
CA GLU A 115 0.88 19.72 -6.95
C GLU A 115 0.66 18.26 -7.38
N ILE A 116 0.18 17.42 -6.47
CA ILE A 116 -0.14 16.02 -6.76
C ILE A 116 -1.25 15.93 -7.81
N MET A 117 -2.33 16.69 -7.62
CA MET A 117 -3.45 16.70 -8.57
C MET A 117 -3.00 17.12 -9.97
N ARG A 118 -2.17 18.18 -10.09
CA ARG A 118 -1.63 18.63 -11.39
C ARG A 118 -0.84 17.52 -12.07
N ILE A 119 0.06 16.83 -11.35
CA ILE A 119 0.85 15.73 -11.93
C ILE A 119 -0.08 14.59 -12.40
N ILE A 120 -1.09 14.26 -11.61
CA ILE A 120 -2.08 13.24 -11.99
C ILE A 120 -2.82 13.67 -13.25
N ASP A 121 -3.38 14.87 -13.29
CA ASP A 121 -4.19 15.35 -14.40
C ASP A 121 -3.39 15.47 -15.70
N GLU A 122 -2.12 15.87 -15.63
CA GLU A 122 -1.25 16.01 -16.79
C GLU A 122 -0.81 14.65 -17.36
N ASN A 123 -0.61 13.63 -16.53
CA ASN A 123 0.12 12.42 -16.92
C ASN A 123 -0.70 11.13 -16.84
N PHE A 124 -1.83 11.12 -16.14
CA PHE A 124 -2.54 9.88 -15.86
C PHE A 124 -4.06 9.99 -16.05
N VAL A 125 -4.64 8.87 -16.43
CA VAL A 125 -6.06 8.60 -16.20
C VAL A 125 -6.14 7.82 -14.88
N TYR A 126 -6.51 8.52 -13.82
CA TYR A 126 -6.59 7.93 -12.47
C TYR A 126 -7.98 7.37 -12.22
N ILE A 127 -8.06 6.09 -11.82
CA ILE A 127 -9.33 5.42 -11.53
C ILE A 127 -9.30 4.67 -10.20
N HIS A 128 -10.43 4.66 -9.51
CA HIS A 128 -10.65 3.85 -8.32
C HIS A 128 -11.31 2.53 -8.73
N VAL A 129 -10.54 1.44 -8.68
CA VAL A 129 -11.01 0.10 -9.06
C VAL A 129 -11.54 -0.62 -7.82
N SER A 130 -12.85 -0.82 -7.76
CA SER A 130 -13.49 -1.50 -6.65
C SER A 130 -13.15 -2.99 -6.65
N TYR A 131 -12.62 -3.47 -5.52
CA TYR A 131 -12.32 -4.87 -5.26
C TYR A 131 -12.56 -5.21 -3.80
N ASN A 132 -13.21 -6.33 -3.55
CA ASN A 132 -13.37 -6.88 -2.19
C ASN A 132 -12.71 -8.26 -2.11
N PRO A 133 -11.71 -8.48 -1.23
CA PRO A 133 -11.02 -9.76 -1.07
C PRO A 133 -11.96 -10.95 -0.75
N LYS A 134 -13.12 -10.68 -0.12
CA LYS A 134 -14.12 -11.70 0.14
C LYS A 134 -14.73 -12.28 -1.13
N GLN A 135 -14.80 -11.49 -2.22
CA GLN A 135 -15.35 -11.96 -3.50
C GLN A 135 -14.52 -13.10 -4.11
N ALA A 136 -13.19 -13.04 -4.00
CA ALA A 136 -12.31 -14.11 -4.50
C ALA A 136 -12.49 -15.45 -3.77
N ARG A 137 -13.12 -15.43 -2.60
CA ARG A 137 -13.46 -16.60 -1.75
C ARG A 137 -14.95 -16.84 -1.67
N SER A 138 -15.74 -16.23 -2.54
CA SER A 138 -17.18 -16.42 -2.60
C SER A 138 -17.52 -17.88 -2.92
N LYS A 139 -18.61 -18.36 -2.33
CA LYS A 139 -19.21 -19.66 -2.72
C LYS A 139 -19.84 -19.60 -4.12
N ASP A 140 -20.28 -18.41 -4.54
CA ASP A 140 -20.69 -18.19 -5.92
C ASP A 140 -19.46 -18.18 -6.83
N LYS A 141 -19.38 -19.21 -7.69
CA LYS A 141 -18.25 -19.44 -8.58
C LYS A 141 -18.03 -18.27 -9.56
N ALA A 142 -19.10 -17.68 -10.08
CA ALA A 142 -19.01 -16.60 -11.04
C ALA A 142 -18.35 -15.34 -10.42
N THR A 143 -18.78 -14.98 -9.20
CA THR A 143 -18.18 -13.90 -8.40
C THR A 143 -16.71 -14.17 -8.10
N ALA A 144 -16.40 -15.40 -7.64
CA ALA A 144 -15.03 -15.79 -7.33
C ALA A 144 -14.11 -15.74 -8.55
N ASP A 145 -14.56 -16.24 -9.69
CA ASP A 145 -13.78 -16.28 -10.93
C ASP A 145 -13.59 -14.84 -11.49
N LYS A 146 -14.61 -13.99 -11.41
CA LYS A 146 -14.51 -12.58 -11.81
C LYS A 146 -13.45 -11.85 -10.97
N ALA A 147 -13.50 -12.02 -9.65
CA ALA A 147 -12.53 -11.39 -8.74
C ALA A 147 -11.09 -11.88 -9.00
N LYS A 148 -10.89 -13.20 -9.21
CA LYS A 148 -9.58 -13.78 -9.56
C LYS A 148 -9.07 -13.28 -10.92
N LYS A 149 -9.95 -13.19 -11.93
CA LYS A 149 -9.60 -12.64 -13.26
C LYS A 149 -9.15 -11.17 -13.15
N LEU A 150 -9.83 -10.35 -12.33
CA LEU A 150 -9.41 -8.97 -12.09
C LEU A 150 -8.01 -8.90 -11.47
N LEU A 151 -7.75 -9.70 -10.43
CA LEU A 151 -6.41 -9.76 -9.84
C LEU A 151 -5.35 -10.19 -10.85
N LYS A 152 -5.64 -11.20 -11.69
CA LYS A 152 -4.73 -11.65 -12.75
C LYS A 152 -4.43 -10.51 -13.74
N ARG A 153 -5.46 -9.76 -14.17
CA ARG A 153 -5.29 -8.61 -15.07
C ARG A 153 -4.38 -7.53 -14.49
N LEU A 154 -4.44 -7.32 -13.19
CA LEU A 154 -3.62 -6.35 -12.46
C LEU A 154 -2.37 -6.99 -11.83
N ASN A 155 -1.87 -8.06 -12.44
CA ASN A 155 -0.66 -8.78 -12.02
C ASN A 155 -0.64 -9.14 -10.53
N TYR A 156 -1.81 -9.57 -10.00
CA TYR A 156 -2.00 -9.99 -8.61
C TYR A 156 -1.60 -8.93 -7.58
N ALA A 157 -1.79 -7.66 -7.91
CA ALA A 157 -1.39 -6.53 -7.06
C ALA A 157 -1.96 -6.60 -5.64
N GLY A 158 -3.17 -7.16 -5.46
CA GLY A 158 -3.82 -7.31 -4.16
C GLY A 158 -3.03 -8.09 -3.10
N ARG A 159 -1.92 -8.76 -3.47
CA ARG A 159 -0.99 -9.42 -2.52
C ARG A 159 -0.23 -8.43 -1.63
N PHE A 160 -0.16 -7.17 -2.02
CA PHE A 160 0.54 -6.12 -1.28
C PHE A 160 -0.36 -5.32 -0.34
N GLY A 161 -1.61 -5.74 -0.16
CA GLY A 161 -2.58 -5.02 0.68
C GLY A 161 -3.36 -3.94 -0.09
N TYR A 162 -4.03 -3.04 0.64
CA TYR A 162 -4.90 -2.00 0.07
C TYR A 162 -4.76 -0.67 0.82
N PRO A 163 -4.74 0.48 0.09
CA PRO A 163 -4.75 0.54 -1.37
C PRO A 163 -3.46 -0.02 -1.96
N VAL A 164 -3.54 -0.50 -3.19
CA VAL A 164 -2.37 -0.75 -4.02
C VAL A 164 -2.58 -0.06 -5.37
N PHE A 165 -1.52 0.51 -5.90
CA PHE A 165 -1.58 1.29 -7.13
C PHE A 165 -0.93 0.50 -8.26
N VAL A 166 -1.67 0.31 -9.34
CA VAL A 166 -1.17 -0.39 -10.53
C VAL A 166 -1.07 0.62 -11.67
N VAL A 167 0.13 0.81 -12.17
CA VAL A 167 0.37 1.68 -13.33
C VAL A 167 0.31 0.85 -14.60
N LEU A 168 -0.56 1.27 -15.51
CA LEU A 168 -0.68 0.67 -16.84
C LEU A 168 -0.20 1.64 -17.91
N ASP A 169 0.54 1.14 -18.89
CA ASP A 169 0.90 1.93 -20.07
C ASP A 169 -0.30 2.16 -21.01
N GLY A 170 -0.09 2.91 -22.08
CA GLY A 170 -1.13 3.21 -23.09
C GLY A 170 -1.64 1.98 -23.86
N LYS A 171 -1.04 0.80 -23.65
CA LYS A 171 -1.49 -0.50 -24.19
C LYS A 171 -2.20 -1.35 -23.13
N GLY A 172 -2.35 -0.84 -21.91
CA GLY A 172 -2.97 -1.55 -20.78
C GLY A 172 -2.09 -2.62 -20.14
N ARG A 173 -0.77 -2.60 -20.39
CA ARG A 173 0.18 -3.51 -19.75
C ARG A 173 0.58 -2.94 -18.37
N VAL A 174 0.67 -3.80 -17.36
CA VAL A 174 1.17 -3.42 -16.04
C VAL A 174 2.67 -3.15 -16.14
N ILE A 175 3.07 -1.92 -15.84
CA ILE A 175 4.48 -1.49 -15.85
C ILE A 175 5.03 -1.26 -14.44
N HIS A 176 4.15 -1.03 -13.44
CA HIS A 176 4.56 -0.89 -12.05
C HIS A 176 3.42 -1.22 -11.09
N ILE A 177 3.78 -1.69 -9.91
CA ILE A 177 2.88 -1.86 -8.77
C ILE A 177 3.51 -1.16 -7.57
N GLN A 178 2.79 -0.18 -7.01
CA GLN A 178 3.19 0.54 -5.81
C GLN A 178 2.28 0.14 -4.65
N GLU A 179 2.84 -0.43 -3.62
CA GLU A 179 2.14 -0.66 -2.35
C GLU A 179 1.95 0.64 -1.56
N SER A 180 0.90 0.74 -0.77
CA SER A 180 0.64 1.96 0.01
C SER A 180 1.56 2.12 1.21
N GLY A 181 1.97 1.03 1.84
CA GLY A 181 2.79 1.07 3.06
C GLY A 181 4.08 1.88 2.91
N TYR A 182 4.73 1.80 1.74
CA TYR A 182 5.91 2.64 1.46
C TYR A 182 5.58 4.15 1.43
N LEU A 183 4.36 4.50 1.02
CA LEU A 183 3.92 5.89 0.90
C LEU A 183 3.41 6.47 2.23
N GLU A 184 3.12 5.61 3.21
CA GLU A 184 2.52 5.98 4.48
C GLU A 184 3.52 6.67 5.42
N GLU A 185 2.98 7.56 6.27
CA GLU A 185 3.69 8.22 7.37
C GLU A 185 2.70 8.54 8.48
N GLY A 186 2.92 7.94 9.66
CA GLY A 186 1.99 8.06 10.77
C GLY A 186 0.57 7.61 10.40
N GLU A 187 -0.41 8.48 10.62
CA GLU A 187 -1.80 8.22 10.23
C GLU A 187 -2.17 8.77 8.83
N SER A 188 -1.19 9.12 8.00
CA SER A 188 -1.39 9.77 6.70
C SER A 188 -0.37 9.24 5.67
N TYR A 189 -0.04 10.07 4.70
CA TYR A 189 0.91 9.78 3.64
C TYR A 189 2.03 10.82 3.60
N ASN A 190 3.24 10.38 3.23
CA ASN A 190 4.39 11.27 3.05
C ASN A 190 4.34 11.92 1.67
N LYS A 191 4.31 13.24 1.63
CA LYS A 191 4.18 14.00 0.38
C LYS A 191 5.31 13.71 -0.61
N GLU A 192 6.55 13.66 -0.15
CA GLU A 192 7.71 13.45 -1.04
C GLU A 192 7.70 12.06 -1.67
N LYS A 193 7.33 11.03 -0.89
CA LYS A 193 7.22 9.66 -1.41
C LYS A 193 6.08 9.56 -2.45
N VAL A 194 4.93 10.19 -2.19
CA VAL A 194 3.80 10.23 -3.11
C VAL A 194 4.16 10.97 -4.40
N LEU A 195 4.79 12.15 -4.29
CA LEU A 195 5.26 12.90 -5.45
C LEU A 195 6.30 12.12 -6.27
N ARG A 196 7.25 11.46 -5.59
CA ARG A 196 8.26 10.61 -6.24
C ARG A 196 7.63 9.46 -7.00
N PHE A 197 6.62 8.80 -6.42
CA PHE A 197 5.88 7.75 -7.10
C PHE A 197 5.24 8.27 -8.39
N PHE A 198 4.45 9.34 -8.33
CA PHE A 198 3.80 9.88 -9.53
C PHE A 198 4.82 10.38 -10.57
N LYS A 199 5.82 11.18 -10.17
CA LYS A 199 6.82 11.74 -11.09
C LYS A 199 7.63 10.66 -11.82
N LYS A 200 7.96 9.55 -11.12
CA LYS A 200 8.77 8.47 -11.70
C LYS A 200 8.05 7.69 -12.79
N TRP A 201 6.73 7.58 -12.71
CA TRP A 201 5.95 6.73 -13.61
C TRP A 201 5.13 7.51 -14.64
N THR A 202 5.47 8.77 -14.89
CA THR A 202 4.90 9.53 -16.02
C THR A 202 5.31 8.91 -17.35
N PRO A 203 4.52 9.09 -18.44
CA PRO A 203 4.92 8.61 -19.78
C PRO A 203 6.32 9.07 -20.18
N ALA A 204 6.66 10.35 -19.95
CA ALA A 204 7.96 10.91 -20.28
C ALA A 204 9.11 10.27 -19.47
N ALA A 205 8.93 10.04 -18.16
CA ALA A 205 9.97 9.44 -17.33
C ALA A 205 10.19 7.96 -17.63
N SER A 206 9.12 7.21 -17.95
CA SER A 206 9.22 5.77 -18.21
C SER A 206 9.83 5.40 -19.56
N THR A 207 9.98 6.33 -20.49
CA THR A 207 10.75 6.11 -21.74
C THR A 207 12.26 6.11 -21.52
N GLN A 208 12.72 6.49 -20.32
CA GLN A 208 14.13 6.54 -19.93
C GLN A 208 14.57 5.33 -19.11
N LEU A 209 13.66 4.39 -18.82
CA LEU A 209 13.90 3.13 -18.11
C LEU A 209 14.07 1.96 -19.07
#